data_d93d3dd745bd5ba6c8762a252cb66d9a
#
_entry.id   d93d3dd745bd5ba6c8762a252cb66d9a
#
_cell.length_a   1.000
_cell.length_b   1.000
_cell.length_c   1.000
_cell.angle_alpha   90.00
_cell.angle_beta   90.00
_cell.angle_gamma   90.00
#
_symmetry.space_group_name_H-M   'P 1'
#
loop_
_entity.id
_entity.type
_entity.pdbx_description
1 polymer ?
#
loop_
_entity_poly.entity_id
_entity_poly.type
_entity_poly.pdbx_seq_one_letter_code
_entity_poly.pdbx_strand_id
1 'polypeptide(L)'
;MLFYIGLIIGKLAGYSTKKFGFNGSNIPGKITNYLYKNALQKLAVQVETVVLVTGTNGKTTTCNLVSSIFNSNKSEYISNIEGSNLLEGITSAFIKKSNIRGKIKGVKIAVLEVDELTMTEVLKQIQPQLIVVTNIFRDQLDRYGEINTLISKVQTAIHSSDAYLLLNGDDPYSRHFTKQKNKTMYFGLKQNVGDFHKSNIRDAVYCCCGRLLKYIYTHYGHLGKYYCSCSMSSPVLDVEVTSIQSQNNLTITIQNQSYTSNLKGEYNAYNMLSAIKTGEFLGFSYEQIHKGLREYHPSNGRMQQFLIAKNTYHLNLAKNPQGMNCTIDYCIQNKNITQYVFILNDLLADGKDISWIWDVDYELLANSNVNHIICAGTRAYDLAVRLKYAGISVNRIKVIPNISAAIQNSIAEGNETSVISNYTGLNSARQFLSTNGTLSPS
;
A
#
# COMPACT_ATOMS: atom_id res chain seq x y z
N MET A 1 17.84 11.31 31.16
CA MET A 1 16.77 12.21 31.63
C MET A 1 15.85 12.62 30.49
N LEU A 2 16.31 13.27 29.42
CA LEU A 2 15.49 13.78 28.29
C LEU A 2 14.60 12.73 27.60
N PHE A 3 15.08 11.49 27.43
CA PHE A 3 14.27 10.39 26.90
C PHE A 3 12.99 10.15 27.73
N TYR A 4 13.09 10.07 29.04
CA TYR A 4 11.94 9.79 29.90
C TYR A 4 10.96 10.96 29.94
N ILE A 5 11.47 12.19 29.93
CA ILE A 5 10.64 13.39 29.83
C ILE A 5 9.88 13.39 28.51
N GLY A 6 10.58 13.15 27.41
CA GLY A 6 9.96 13.05 26.08
C GLY A 6 8.92 11.96 25.97
N LEU A 7 9.21 10.77 26.54
CA LEU A 7 8.29 9.64 26.59
C LEU A 7 7.00 9.97 27.37
N ILE A 8 7.12 10.58 28.54
CA ILE A 8 5.95 10.93 29.37
C ILE A 8 5.11 12.00 28.69
N ILE A 9 5.73 13.10 28.23
CA ILE A 9 5.03 14.18 27.52
C ILE A 9 4.39 13.64 26.23
N GLY A 10 5.11 12.82 25.47
CA GLY A 10 4.59 12.19 24.25
C GLY A 10 3.37 11.31 24.52
N LYS A 11 3.39 10.48 25.55
CA LYS A 11 2.24 9.66 25.95
C LYS A 11 1.03 10.50 26.36
N LEU A 12 1.26 11.54 27.19
CA LEU A 12 0.20 12.45 27.62
C LEU A 12 -0.43 13.20 26.43
N ALA A 13 0.39 13.73 25.54
CA ALA A 13 -0.08 14.40 24.33
C ALA A 13 -0.88 13.47 23.42
N GLY A 14 -0.41 12.23 23.23
CA GLY A 14 -1.13 11.22 22.45
C GLY A 14 -2.47 10.82 23.08
N TYR A 15 -2.55 10.76 24.41
CA TYR A 15 -3.81 10.53 25.11
C TYR A 15 -4.79 11.70 24.91
N SER A 16 -4.31 12.93 25.10
CA SER A 16 -5.11 14.15 24.94
C SER A 16 -5.67 14.28 23.52
N THR A 17 -4.85 14.10 22.49
CA THR A 17 -5.31 14.20 21.09
C THR A 17 -6.37 13.15 20.76
N LYS A 18 -6.23 11.93 21.26
CA LYS A 18 -7.24 10.86 21.11
C LYS A 18 -8.56 11.25 21.78
N LYS A 19 -8.52 11.86 22.96
CA LYS A 19 -9.71 12.30 23.70
C LYS A 19 -10.47 13.45 22.98
N PHE A 20 -9.74 14.29 22.26
CA PHE A 20 -10.32 15.37 21.45
C PHE A 20 -10.69 14.95 20.01
N GLY A 21 -10.68 13.66 19.68
CA GLY A 21 -11.11 13.13 18.38
C GLY A 21 -10.10 13.38 17.23
N PHE A 22 -8.89 13.84 17.52
CA PHE A 22 -7.85 14.02 16.51
C PHE A 22 -7.05 12.73 16.28
N ASN A 23 -6.69 12.49 15.02
CA ASN A 23 -5.84 11.35 14.67
C ASN A 23 -4.36 11.67 14.99
N GLY A 24 -4.04 11.76 16.28
CA GLY A 24 -2.73 12.17 16.80
C GLY A 24 -1.69 11.04 16.86
N SER A 25 -1.77 10.06 15.98
CA SER A 25 -0.94 8.84 16.02
C SER A 25 0.57 9.09 15.96
N ASN A 26 1.01 10.22 15.38
CA ASN A 26 2.44 10.58 15.25
C ASN A 26 2.96 11.46 16.39
N ILE A 27 2.09 12.09 17.18
CA ILE A 27 2.46 13.09 18.18
C ILE A 27 3.39 12.53 19.25
N PRO A 28 3.16 11.32 19.82
CA PRO A 28 4.06 10.74 20.80
C PRO A 28 5.50 10.63 20.29
N GLY A 29 5.67 10.09 19.09
CA GLY A 29 6.98 9.94 18.47
C GLY A 29 7.64 11.27 18.13
N LYS A 30 6.87 12.22 17.59
CA LYS A 30 7.38 13.55 17.24
C LYS A 30 7.96 14.28 18.45
N ILE A 31 7.21 14.31 19.55
CA ILE A 31 7.67 14.94 20.80
C ILE A 31 8.89 14.22 21.37
N THR A 32 8.84 12.88 21.42
CA THR A 32 9.92 12.09 22.01
C THR A 32 11.20 12.20 21.19
N ASN A 33 11.12 12.13 19.83
CA ASN A 33 12.26 12.28 18.94
C ASN A 33 12.84 13.72 18.97
N TYR A 34 12.00 14.74 19.15
CA TYR A 34 12.47 16.11 19.31
C TYR A 34 13.35 16.28 20.56
N LEU A 35 12.94 15.70 21.69
CA LEU A 35 13.70 15.76 22.94
C LEU A 35 14.85 14.74 23.01
N TYR A 36 14.75 13.63 22.30
CA TYR A 36 15.77 12.58 22.27
C TYR A 36 15.79 11.86 20.92
N LYS A 37 16.71 12.26 20.05
CA LYS A 37 16.79 11.84 18.64
C LYS A 37 16.87 10.31 18.44
N ASN A 38 17.50 9.58 19.39
CA ASN A 38 17.67 8.12 19.31
C ASN A 38 16.57 7.36 20.11
N ALA A 39 15.36 7.94 20.21
CA ALA A 39 14.28 7.32 20.98
C ALA A 39 13.87 5.97 20.38
N LEU A 40 13.78 5.89 19.05
CA LEU A 40 13.44 4.66 18.34
C LEU A 40 14.49 3.57 18.62
N GLN A 41 15.77 3.87 18.50
CA GLN A 41 16.86 2.93 18.78
C GLN A 41 16.75 2.37 20.21
N LYS A 42 16.54 3.25 21.20
CA LYS A 42 16.44 2.85 22.62
C LYS A 42 15.24 1.94 22.90
N LEU A 43 14.16 2.08 22.15
CA LEU A 43 12.97 1.25 22.29
C LEU A 43 13.11 -0.05 21.48
N ALA A 44 13.62 0.03 20.26
CA ALA A 44 13.68 -1.09 19.32
C ALA A 44 14.66 -2.21 19.75
N VAL A 45 15.74 -1.88 20.45
CA VAL A 45 16.68 -2.90 20.99
C VAL A 45 16.04 -3.89 21.97
N GLN A 46 14.83 -3.61 22.46
CA GLN A 46 14.08 -4.48 23.35
C GLN A 46 13.23 -5.53 22.61
N VAL A 47 13.21 -5.48 21.28
CA VAL A 47 12.43 -6.38 20.41
C VAL A 47 13.40 -7.29 19.68
N GLU A 48 13.14 -8.60 19.68
CA GLU A 48 14.05 -9.62 19.14
C GLU A 48 14.06 -9.61 17.60
N THR A 49 12.89 -9.43 16.98
CA THR A 49 12.72 -9.50 15.53
C THR A 49 11.99 -8.28 15.00
N VAL A 50 12.60 -7.56 14.07
CA VAL A 50 11.99 -6.43 13.39
C VAL A 50 11.91 -6.74 11.89
N VAL A 51 10.73 -6.63 11.33
CA VAL A 51 10.45 -6.69 9.89
C VAL A 51 10.08 -5.30 9.41
N LEU A 52 10.74 -4.83 8.36
CA LEU A 52 10.40 -3.58 7.67
C LEU A 52 9.75 -3.92 6.33
N VAL A 53 8.62 -3.28 6.02
CA VAL A 53 7.93 -3.40 4.73
C VAL A 53 7.95 -2.05 4.05
N THR A 54 8.55 -1.99 2.87
CA THR A 54 8.68 -0.77 2.06
C THR A 54 8.29 -1.02 0.61
N GLY A 55 8.28 0.04 -0.21
CA GLY A 55 7.92 0.01 -1.63
C GLY A 55 6.75 0.94 -1.94
N THR A 56 6.50 1.26 -3.19
CA THR A 56 5.53 2.29 -3.58
C THR A 56 4.10 1.88 -3.28
N ASN A 57 3.67 0.72 -3.74
CA ASN A 57 2.32 0.19 -3.55
C ASN A 57 2.34 -1.11 -2.74
N GLY A 58 1.25 -1.39 -1.99
CA GLY A 58 1.08 -2.65 -1.27
C GLY A 58 1.64 -2.69 0.15
N LYS A 59 2.45 -1.73 0.60
CA LYS A 59 3.02 -1.66 1.97
C LYS A 59 1.99 -1.91 3.06
N THR A 60 0.97 -1.05 3.11
CA THR A 60 -0.10 -1.09 4.12
C THR A 60 -0.88 -2.40 4.05
N THR A 61 -1.21 -2.88 2.85
CA THR A 61 -1.93 -4.14 2.67
C THR A 61 -1.10 -5.32 3.19
N THR A 62 0.18 -5.40 2.84
CA THR A 62 1.08 -6.44 3.32
C THR A 62 1.21 -6.40 4.85
N CYS A 63 1.44 -5.23 5.45
CA CYS A 63 1.50 -5.09 6.90
C CYS A 63 0.19 -5.47 7.58
N ASN A 64 -0.96 -5.10 7.00
CA ASN A 64 -2.27 -5.46 7.54
C ASN A 64 -2.54 -6.97 7.49
N LEU A 65 -2.14 -7.64 6.40
CA LEU A 65 -2.26 -9.10 6.28
C LEU A 65 -1.39 -9.80 7.32
N VAL A 66 -0.13 -9.37 7.50
CA VAL A 66 0.75 -9.91 8.55
C VAL A 66 0.16 -9.65 9.94
N SER A 67 -0.39 -8.47 10.16
CA SER A 67 -1.06 -8.14 11.43
C SER A 67 -2.30 -9.01 11.68
N SER A 68 -3.04 -9.34 10.63
CA SER A 68 -4.17 -10.29 10.74
C SER A 68 -3.69 -11.69 11.16
N ILE A 69 -2.54 -12.14 10.65
CA ILE A 69 -1.93 -13.41 11.09
C ILE A 69 -1.63 -13.38 12.58
N PHE A 70 -1.04 -12.29 13.10
CA PHE A 70 -0.78 -12.14 14.54
C PHE A 70 -2.07 -12.14 15.37
N ASN A 71 -3.05 -11.33 14.96
CA ASN A 71 -4.32 -11.17 15.68
C ASN A 71 -5.10 -12.49 15.75
N SER A 72 -5.21 -13.22 14.64
CA SER A 72 -5.90 -14.49 14.55
C SER A 72 -5.28 -15.59 15.42
N ASN A 73 -3.98 -15.48 15.65
CA ASN A 73 -3.20 -16.38 16.48
C ASN A 73 -2.96 -15.85 17.89
N LYS A 74 -3.60 -14.71 18.27
CA LYS A 74 -3.48 -14.07 19.60
C LYS A 74 -2.03 -13.79 20.01
N SER A 75 -1.17 -13.48 19.04
CA SER A 75 0.24 -13.19 19.24
C SER A 75 0.48 -11.69 19.40
N GLU A 76 1.26 -11.29 20.40
CA GLU A 76 1.59 -9.87 20.64
C GLU A 76 2.69 -9.40 19.69
N TYR A 77 2.50 -8.21 19.13
CA TYR A 77 3.44 -7.56 18.21
C TYR A 77 3.36 -6.04 18.27
N ILE A 78 4.34 -5.36 17.66
CA ILE A 78 4.33 -3.91 17.42
C ILE A 78 4.08 -3.66 15.95
N SER A 79 3.16 -2.72 15.65
CA SER A 79 2.94 -2.24 14.29
C SER A 79 2.53 -0.77 14.30
N ASN A 80 2.86 -0.04 13.23
CA ASN A 80 2.48 1.35 13.02
C ASN A 80 1.27 1.51 12.08
N ILE A 81 0.46 0.48 11.90
CA ILE A 81 -0.72 0.47 11.00
C ILE A 81 -1.71 1.62 11.31
N GLU A 82 -1.89 1.97 12.57
CA GLU A 82 -2.75 3.09 12.98
C GLU A 82 -2.07 4.46 12.84
N GLY A 83 -0.80 4.48 12.45
CA GLY A 83 0.02 5.68 12.38
C GLY A 83 0.58 5.96 10.99
N SER A 84 1.60 6.80 10.96
CA SER A 84 2.33 7.12 9.75
C SER A 84 3.50 6.15 9.56
N ASN A 85 3.88 5.94 8.32
CA ASN A 85 5.07 5.18 7.90
C ASN A 85 6.37 6.02 7.94
N LEU A 86 6.31 7.21 8.56
CA LEU A 86 7.46 8.06 8.85
C LEU A 86 8.07 7.72 10.22
N LEU A 87 9.27 8.23 10.47
CA LEU A 87 10.03 7.96 11.71
C LEU A 87 9.21 8.22 12.99
N GLU A 88 8.43 9.30 13.02
CA GLU A 88 7.59 9.67 14.16
C GLU A 88 6.47 8.66 14.42
N GLY A 89 5.85 8.15 13.34
CA GLY A 89 4.79 7.14 13.44
C GLY A 89 5.34 5.80 13.94
N ILE A 90 6.49 5.40 13.43
CA ILE A 90 7.20 4.19 13.86
C ILE A 90 7.59 4.31 15.34
N THR A 91 8.20 5.44 15.75
CA THR A 91 8.55 5.69 17.15
C THR A 91 7.30 5.66 18.05
N SER A 92 6.18 6.25 17.59
CA SER A 92 4.91 6.22 18.32
C SER A 92 4.39 4.81 18.56
N ALA A 93 4.55 3.90 17.61
CA ALA A 93 4.14 2.50 17.76
C ALA A 93 4.89 1.81 18.92
N PHE A 94 6.19 2.02 19.02
CA PHE A 94 6.99 1.51 20.14
C PHE A 94 6.61 2.19 21.46
N ILE A 95 6.40 3.51 21.46
CA ILE A 95 5.96 4.26 22.65
C ILE A 95 4.62 3.72 23.18
N LYS A 96 3.68 3.41 22.30
CA LYS A 96 2.36 2.87 22.64
C LYS A 96 2.47 1.55 23.40
N LYS A 97 3.38 0.66 23.00
CA LYS A 97 3.62 -0.65 23.63
C LYS A 97 4.57 -0.59 24.84
N SER A 98 5.29 0.50 25.05
CA SER A 98 6.15 0.68 26.22
C SER A 98 5.37 1.19 27.44
N ASN A 99 5.87 0.92 28.64
CA ASN A 99 5.39 1.56 29.87
C ASN A 99 5.99 2.99 30.02
N ILE A 100 5.67 3.69 31.11
CA ILE A 100 6.18 5.04 31.40
C ILE A 100 7.71 5.09 31.64
N ARG A 101 8.33 3.95 31.91
CA ARG A 101 9.79 3.79 32.02
C ARG A 101 10.44 3.35 30.72
N GLY A 102 9.69 3.36 29.59
CA GLY A 102 10.18 2.93 28.29
C GLY A 102 10.45 1.43 28.15
N LYS A 103 9.95 0.60 29.06
CA LYS A 103 10.12 -0.87 28.98
C LYS A 103 8.97 -1.48 28.19
N ILE A 104 9.32 -2.33 27.22
CA ILE A 104 8.41 -3.15 26.42
C ILE A 104 8.43 -4.56 27.05
N LYS A 105 7.27 -5.11 27.39
CA LYS A 105 7.15 -6.44 27.98
C LYS A 105 6.24 -7.32 27.14
N GLY A 106 6.60 -8.60 26.99
CA GLY A 106 5.77 -9.61 26.32
C GLY A 106 5.69 -9.47 24.81
N VAL A 107 6.40 -8.52 24.18
CA VAL A 107 6.40 -8.31 22.74
C VAL A 107 7.81 -8.55 22.19
N LYS A 108 7.95 -9.54 21.33
CA LYS A 108 9.22 -9.93 20.73
C LYS A 108 9.38 -9.51 19.27
N ILE A 109 8.30 -9.19 18.60
CA ILE A 109 8.24 -8.96 17.16
C ILE A 109 7.65 -7.59 16.85
N ALA A 110 8.27 -6.89 15.88
CA ALA A 110 7.73 -5.69 15.26
C ALA A 110 7.62 -5.86 13.76
N VAL A 111 6.48 -5.47 13.18
CA VAL A 111 6.24 -5.41 11.73
C VAL A 111 5.84 -3.99 11.37
N LEU A 112 6.72 -3.31 10.65
CA LEU A 112 6.65 -1.86 10.45
C LEU A 112 6.54 -1.51 8.98
N GLU A 113 5.54 -0.72 8.64
CA GLU A 113 5.47 -0.03 7.36
C GLU A 113 6.44 1.15 7.37
N VAL A 114 7.30 1.25 6.35
CA VAL A 114 8.30 2.31 6.24
C VAL A 114 8.22 2.96 4.86
N ASP A 115 8.11 4.29 4.85
CA ASP A 115 8.22 5.08 3.63
C ASP A 115 9.63 4.96 3.05
N GLU A 116 9.77 4.92 1.73
CA GLU A 116 11.02 4.64 1.04
C GLU A 116 12.13 5.65 1.40
N LEU A 117 11.80 6.93 1.48
CA LEU A 117 12.77 7.96 1.87
C LEU A 117 13.13 7.88 3.35
N THR A 118 12.20 7.44 4.19
CA THR A 118 12.39 7.29 5.64
C THR A 118 13.30 6.09 5.98
N MET A 119 13.45 5.12 5.07
CA MET A 119 14.30 3.93 5.28
C MET A 119 15.70 4.28 5.77
N THR A 120 16.33 5.32 5.20
CA THR A 120 17.68 5.74 5.60
C THR A 120 17.75 6.15 7.08
N GLU A 121 16.74 6.84 7.59
CA GLU A 121 16.70 7.30 8.99
C GLU A 121 16.34 6.15 9.94
N VAL A 122 15.43 5.29 9.52
CA VAL A 122 15.00 4.12 10.32
C VAL A 122 16.17 3.14 10.47
N LEU A 123 16.89 2.82 9.40
CA LEU A 123 18.01 1.87 9.42
C LEU A 123 19.22 2.36 10.22
N LYS A 124 19.34 3.67 10.48
CA LYS A 124 20.32 4.20 11.46
C LYS A 124 19.96 3.88 12.91
N GLN A 125 18.71 3.60 13.20
CA GLN A 125 18.18 3.38 14.54
C GLN A 125 17.72 1.95 14.82
N ILE A 126 17.40 1.18 13.78
CA ILE A 126 16.92 -0.20 13.87
C ILE A 126 17.79 -1.11 13.03
N GLN A 127 18.13 -2.28 13.55
CA GLN A 127 18.72 -3.39 12.79
C GLN A 127 17.63 -4.44 12.55
N PRO A 128 16.96 -4.42 11.38
CA PRO A 128 15.91 -5.38 11.09
C PRO A 128 16.49 -6.76 10.75
N GLN A 129 15.71 -7.81 10.96
CA GLN A 129 16.04 -9.16 10.54
C GLN A 129 15.55 -9.41 9.11
N LEU A 130 14.45 -8.76 8.68
CA LEU A 130 13.89 -8.87 7.35
C LEU A 130 13.49 -7.50 6.81
N ILE A 131 13.81 -7.23 5.55
CA ILE A 131 13.28 -6.10 4.78
C ILE A 131 12.51 -6.68 3.59
N VAL A 132 11.24 -6.32 3.49
CA VAL A 132 10.34 -6.67 2.38
C VAL A 132 10.21 -5.46 1.46
N VAL A 133 10.48 -5.65 0.17
CA VAL A 133 10.24 -4.61 -0.85
C VAL A 133 9.15 -5.11 -1.78
N THR A 134 7.99 -4.47 -1.72
CA THR A 134 6.81 -4.88 -2.50
C THR A 134 6.95 -4.57 -3.98
N ASN A 135 7.28 -3.33 -4.33
CA ASN A 135 7.54 -2.83 -5.68
C ASN A 135 8.01 -1.38 -5.62
N ILE A 136 8.59 -0.89 -6.71
CA ILE A 136 8.99 0.52 -6.89
C ILE A 136 8.33 1.05 -8.15
N PHE A 137 7.48 2.05 -8.01
CA PHE A 137 6.82 2.78 -9.09
C PHE A 137 7.05 4.29 -8.92
N ARG A 138 6.78 5.08 -9.94
CA ARG A 138 6.69 6.53 -9.80
C ARG A 138 5.56 6.88 -8.83
N ASP A 139 5.86 7.73 -7.88
CA ASP A 139 4.91 8.28 -6.91
C ASP A 139 5.27 9.75 -6.70
N GLN A 140 4.33 10.63 -6.49
CA GLN A 140 4.45 12.05 -6.15
C GLN A 140 5.85 12.67 -6.44
N LEU A 141 6.12 13.05 -7.70
CA LEU A 141 7.44 13.55 -8.15
C LEU A 141 7.94 14.76 -7.35
N ASP A 142 7.04 15.59 -6.86
CA ASP A 142 7.34 16.72 -5.99
C ASP A 142 7.91 16.32 -4.61
N ARG A 143 7.65 15.09 -4.14
CA ARG A 143 8.21 14.55 -2.88
C ARG A 143 9.47 13.72 -3.08
N TYR A 144 9.48 12.89 -4.11
CA TYR A 144 10.50 11.85 -4.29
C TYR A 144 11.54 12.24 -5.32
N GLY A 145 11.23 13.20 -6.20
CA GLY A 145 12.08 13.54 -7.34
C GLY A 145 12.22 12.37 -8.33
N GLU A 146 13.33 12.31 -9.00
CA GLU A 146 13.63 11.27 -9.97
C GLU A 146 13.71 9.88 -9.31
N ILE A 147 13.06 8.87 -9.89
CA ILE A 147 13.00 7.49 -9.39
C ILE A 147 14.38 6.87 -9.16
N ASN A 148 15.36 7.21 -10.00
CA ASN A 148 16.74 6.72 -9.85
C ASN A 148 17.41 7.26 -8.57
N THR A 149 17.12 8.48 -8.19
CA THR A 149 17.60 9.08 -6.94
C THR A 149 17.00 8.37 -5.73
N LEU A 150 15.70 8.06 -5.78
CA LEU A 150 15.04 7.28 -4.76
C LEU A 150 15.67 5.89 -4.62
N ILE A 151 15.85 5.17 -5.74
CA ILE A 151 16.46 3.83 -5.76
C ILE A 151 17.84 3.86 -5.15
N SER A 152 18.71 4.81 -5.53
CA SER A 152 20.05 4.93 -4.99
C SER A 152 20.09 5.14 -3.48
N LYS A 153 19.21 6.00 -2.95
CA LYS A 153 19.10 6.24 -1.50
C LYS A 153 18.64 4.99 -0.75
N VAL A 154 17.59 4.33 -1.25
CA VAL A 154 17.05 3.10 -0.65
C VAL A 154 18.10 1.97 -0.72
N GLN A 155 18.79 1.82 -1.86
CA GLN A 155 19.86 0.85 -2.04
C GLN A 155 20.97 1.04 -1.01
N THR A 156 21.47 2.27 -0.86
CA THR A 156 22.53 2.59 0.11
C THR A 156 22.07 2.24 1.52
N ALA A 157 20.85 2.59 1.88
CA ALA A 157 20.28 2.28 3.19
C ALA A 157 20.16 0.76 3.42
N ILE A 158 19.58 0.03 2.49
CA ILE A 158 19.43 -1.42 2.58
C ILE A 158 20.79 -2.11 2.66
N HIS A 159 21.77 -1.70 1.85
CA HIS A 159 23.10 -2.31 1.83
C HIS A 159 23.89 -2.06 3.12
N SER A 160 23.58 -1.02 3.87
CA SER A 160 24.17 -0.77 5.19
C SER A 160 23.65 -1.67 6.32
N SER A 161 22.57 -2.42 6.08
CA SER A 161 21.96 -3.33 7.07
C SER A 161 22.38 -4.78 6.81
N ASP A 162 22.28 -5.64 7.84
CA ASP A 162 22.53 -7.09 7.72
C ASP A 162 21.26 -7.92 7.51
N ALA A 163 20.13 -7.27 7.28
CA ALA A 163 18.82 -7.91 7.11
C ALA A 163 18.80 -8.91 5.93
N TYR A 164 17.98 -9.95 6.08
CA TYR A 164 17.48 -10.71 4.95
C TYR A 164 16.58 -9.85 4.10
N LEU A 165 16.53 -10.11 2.79
CA LEU A 165 15.70 -9.38 1.85
C LEU A 165 14.66 -10.30 1.23
N LEU A 166 13.41 -9.85 1.20
CA LEU A 166 12.33 -10.44 0.43
C LEU A 166 11.95 -9.43 -0.66
N LEU A 167 12.38 -9.68 -1.89
CA LEU A 167 12.28 -8.76 -3.03
C LEU A 167 11.30 -9.28 -4.07
N ASN A 168 10.53 -8.38 -4.67
CA ASN A 168 9.72 -8.69 -5.84
C ASN A 168 10.64 -8.91 -7.05
N GLY A 169 10.76 -10.16 -7.51
CA GLY A 169 11.62 -10.53 -8.63
C GLY A 169 11.09 -10.12 -10.00
N ASP A 170 9.78 -9.81 -10.08
CA ASP A 170 9.14 -9.29 -11.29
C ASP A 170 9.37 -7.77 -11.47
N ASP A 171 9.90 -7.09 -10.45
CA ASP A 171 10.22 -5.66 -10.49
C ASP A 171 11.70 -5.42 -10.85
N PRO A 172 12.01 -4.82 -12.02
CA PRO A 172 13.38 -4.51 -12.41
C PRO A 172 14.11 -3.62 -11.40
N TYR A 173 13.40 -2.71 -10.73
CA TYR A 173 14.00 -1.82 -9.74
C TYR A 173 14.41 -2.54 -8.45
N SER A 174 13.70 -3.59 -8.07
CA SER A 174 14.05 -4.41 -6.90
C SER A 174 15.41 -5.09 -7.03
N ARG A 175 15.90 -5.34 -8.26
CA ARG A 175 17.23 -5.89 -8.53
C ARG A 175 18.39 -5.04 -7.98
N HIS A 176 18.19 -3.73 -7.88
CA HIS A 176 19.19 -2.82 -7.32
C HIS A 176 19.46 -3.08 -5.82
N PHE A 177 18.51 -3.70 -5.11
CA PHE A 177 18.62 -3.96 -3.68
C PHE A 177 19.26 -5.29 -3.35
N THR A 178 19.54 -6.14 -4.37
CA THR A 178 20.12 -7.47 -4.20
C THR A 178 21.39 -7.44 -3.37
N LYS A 179 21.47 -8.31 -2.38
CA LYS A 179 22.66 -8.62 -1.59
C LYS A 179 23.24 -9.99 -2.00
N GLN A 180 24.11 -10.54 -1.16
CA GLN A 180 24.61 -11.89 -1.32
C GLN A 180 23.45 -12.89 -1.46
N LYS A 181 23.64 -13.92 -2.28
CA LYS A 181 22.59 -14.89 -2.67
C LYS A 181 21.87 -15.52 -1.47
N ASN A 182 22.55 -15.79 -0.40
CA ASN A 182 22.00 -16.40 0.83
C ASN A 182 21.22 -15.43 1.74
N LYS A 183 21.20 -14.13 1.41
CA LYS A 183 20.44 -13.12 2.15
C LYS A 183 19.33 -12.47 1.33
N THR A 184 19.06 -12.96 0.14
CA THR A 184 18.01 -12.41 -0.74
C THR A 184 17.12 -13.55 -1.24
N MET A 185 15.82 -13.40 -1.04
CA MET A 185 14.77 -14.27 -1.57
C MET A 185 13.93 -13.46 -2.56
N TYR A 186 13.61 -14.01 -3.71
CA TYR A 186 12.77 -13.40 -4.74
C TYR A 186 11.41 -14.07 -4.81
N PHE A 187 10.36 -13.25 -4.74
CA PHE A 187 9.00 -13.68 -4.95
C PHE A 187 8.43 -13.06 -6.23
N GLY A 188 7.45 -13.72 -6.82
CA GLY A 188 6.78 -13.22 -8.02
C GLY A 188 5.61 -14.09 -8.46
N LEU A 189 5.12 -13.85 -9.67
CA LEU A 189 4.02 -14.58 -10.26
C LEU A 189 4.49 -15.38 -11.48
N LYS A 190 3.96 -16.59 -11.64
CA LYS A 190 4.17 -17.39 -12.85
C LYS A 190 3.51 -16.70 -14.05
N GLN A 191 4.05 -16.90 -15.24
CA GLN A 191 3.45 -16.42 -16.49
C GLN A 191 2.01 -16.94 -16.65
N ASN A 192 1.12 -16.08 -17.16
CA ASN A 192 -0.29 -16.40 -17.45
C ASN A 192 -1.13 -16.79 -16.21
N VAL A 193 -0.74 -16.34 -15.01
CA VAL A 193 -1.61 -16.39 -13.84
C VAL A 193 -2.36 -15.07 -13.72
N GLY A 194 -3.67 -15.15 -13.55
CA GLY A 194 -4.55 -13.96 -13.46
C GLY A 194 -4.84 -13.31 -14.82
N ASP A 195 -5.81 -12.41 -14.80
CA ASP A 195 -6.28 -11.64 -15.97
C ASP A 195 -5.96 -10.16 -15.77
N PHE A 196 -4.68 -9.83 -15.80
CA PHE A 196 -4.20 -8.48 -15.61
C PHE A 196 -4.30 -7.65 -16.90
N HIS A 197 -4.81 -6.44 -16.77
CA HIS A 197 -4.75 -5.49 -17.89
C HIS A 197 -3.30 -5.10 -18.19
N LYS A 198 -2.94 -5.22 -19.47
CA LYS A 198 -1.61 -4.83 -19.97
C LYS A 198 -1.59 -3.33 -20.24
N SER A 199 -1.15 -2.54 -19.26
CA SER A 199 -0.89 -1.12 -19.46
C SER A 199 0.23 -0.90 -20.50
N ASN A 200 0.07 0.12 -21.32
CA ASN A 200 1.12 0.56 -22.24
C ASN A 200 2.18 1.42 -21.52
N ILE A 201 1.90 1.89 -20.32
CA ILE A 201 2.78 2.77 -19.54
C ILE A 201 3.60 1.92 -18.59
N ARG A 202 4.93 2.09 -18.65
CA ARG A 202 5.90 1.40 -17.81
C ARG A 202 6.88 2.41 -17.22
N ASP A 203 7.12 2.35 -15.92
CA ASP A 203 8.11 3.21 -15.28
C ASP A 203 9.54 2.69 -15.52
N ALA A 204 9.74 1.38 -15.47
CA ALA A 204 11.03 0.76 -15.75
C ALA A 204 11.23 0.51 -17.25
N VAL A 205 11.60 1.57 -17.98
CA VAL A 205 11.88 1.52 -19.41
C VAL A 205 13.35 1.22 -19.67
N TYR A 206 14.23 1.75 -18.84
CA TYR A 206 15.68 1.65 -19.01
C TYR A 206 16.33 0.83 -17.90
N CYS A 207 17.32 0.05 -18.29
CA CYS A 207 18.24 -0.62 -17.37
C CYS A 207 19.20 0.38 -16.74
N CYS A 208 19.79 0.05 -15.59
CA CYS A 208 20.85 0.83 -14.96
C CYS A 208 22.06 1.12 -15.87
N CYS A 209 22.27 0.33 -16.94
CA CYS A 209 23.30 0.56 -17.97
C CYS A 209 22.85 1.58 -19.04
N GLY A 210 21.69 2.21 -18.93
CA GLY A 210 21.14 3.16 -19.90
C GLY A 210 20.48 2.54 -21.15
N ARG A 211 20.50 1.22 -21.32
CA ARG A 211 19.87 0.52 -22.44
C ARG A 211 18.41 0.20 -22.13
N LEU A 212 17.58 0.07 -23.18
CA LEU A 212 16.19 -0.35 -23.05
C LEU A 212 16.06 -1.74 -22.42
N LEU A 213 15.18 -1.86 -21.44
CA LEU A 213 14.70 -3.15 -20.93
C LEU A 213 13.78 -3.80 -21.96
N LYS A 214 13.97 -5.10 -22.17
CA LYS A 214 13.07 -5.92 -22.97
C LYS A 214 12.24 -6.81 -22.05
N TYR A 215 10.94 -6.85 -22.28
CA TYR A 215 10.00 -7.66 -21.50
C TYR A 215 9.54 -8.87 -22.31
N ILE A 216 9.65 -10.06 -21.72
CA ILE A 216 9.09 -11.29 -22.28
C ILE A 216 7.58 -11.28 -22.05
N TYR A 217 7.16 -10.90 -20.84
CA TYR A 217 5.78 -10.61 -20.47
C TYR A 217 5.72 -9.63 -19.31
N THR A 218 4.57 -8.99 -19.13
CA THR A 218 4.24 -8.20 -17.93
C THR A 218 2.91 -8.68 -17.38
N HIS A 219 2.75 -8.60 -16.06
CA HIS A 219 1.47 -8.77 -15.39
C HIS A 219 0.74 -7.43 -15.39
N TYR A 220 1.26 -6.45 -14.66
CA TYR A 220 0.76 -5.07 -14.74
C TYR A 220 1.91 -4.07 -14.59
N GLY A 221 1.76 -2.88 -15.21
CA GLY A 221 2.83 -1.89 -15.27
C GLY A 221 4.12 -2.49 -15.84
N HIS A 222 5.21 -2.41 -15.09
CA HIS A 222 6.49 -3.01 -15.46
C HIS A 222 6.82 -4.31 -14.69
N LEU A 223 5.89 -4.84 -13.91
CA LEU A 223 6.11 -6.10 -13.20
C LEU A 223 5.96 -7.29 -14.15
N GLY A 224 7.01 -8.12 -14.26
CA GLY A 224 7.01 -9.29 -15.12
C GLY A 224 8.41 -9.82 -15.39
N LYS A 225 8.56 -10.55 -16.49
CA LYS A 225 9.85 -11.13 -16.88
C LYS A 225 10.57 -10.25 -17.90
N TYR A 226 11.76 -9.81 -17.54
CA TYR A 226 12.55 -8.82 -18.30
C TYR A 226 14.01 -9.25 -18.45
N TYR A 227 14.69 -8.63 -19.42
CA TYR A 227 16.13 -8.76 -19.64
C TYR A 227 16.72 -7.52 -20.33
N CYS A 228 18.02 -7.35 -20.20
CA CYS A 228 18.81 -6.33 -20.88
C CYS A 228 20.03 -6.96 -21.56
N SER A 229 20.50 -6.33 -22.62
CA SER A 229 21.73 -6.76 -23.34
C SER A 229 23.00 -6.63 -22.50
N CYS A 230 22.97 -6.02 -21.31
CA CYS A 230 24.08 -5.98 -20.35
C CYS A 230 24.11 -7.17 -19.38
N SER A 231 23.37 -8.24 -19.66
CA SER A 231 23.21 -9.43 -18.80
C SER A 231 22.32 -9.25 -17.57
N MET A 232 21.74 -8.06 -17.33
CA MET A 232 20.72 -7.90 -16.32
C MET A 232 19.44 -8.60 -16.77
N SER A 233 18.86 -9.42 -15.91
CA SER A 233 17.59 -10.12 -16.17
C SER A 233 16.80 -10.35 -14.89
N SER A 234 15.52 -10.70 -15.03
CA SER A 234 14.72 -11.20 -13.91
C SER A 234 15.46 -12.30 -13.18
N PRO A 235 15.48 -12.30 -11.85
CA PRO A 235 16.06 -13.39 -11.07
C PRO A 235 15.25 -14.68 -11.25
N VAL A 236 15.83 -15.79 -10.88
CA VAL A 236 15.07 -17.00 -10.61
C VAL A 236 14.27 -16.75 -9.34
N LEU A 237 12.96 -16.99 -9.40
CA LEU A 237 12.08 -16.83 -8.25
C LEU A 237 12.29 -17.98 -7.27
N ASP A 238 12.48 -17.67 -6.00
CA ASP A 238 12.55 -18.66 -4.92
C ASP A 238 11.13 -19.14 -4.55
N VAL A 239 10.13 -18.27 -4.78
CA VAL A 239 8.72 -18.59 -4.59
C VAL A 239 7.86 -17.86 -5.62
N GLU A 240 6.92 -18.59 -6.21
CA GLU A 240 5.99 -18.03 -7.18
C GLU A 240 4.55 -18.45 -6.93
N VAL A 241 3.61 -17.55 -7.23
CA VAL A 241 2.18 -17.91 -7.32
C VAL A 241 1.95 -18.63 -8.65
N THR A 242 1.39 -19.81 -8.59
CA THR A 242 1.12 -20.67 -9.75
C THR A 242 -0.32 -20.62 -10.26
N SER A 243 -1.25 -20.08 -9.43
CA SER A 243 -2.67 -19.89 -9.80
C SER A 243 -3.26 -18.76 -8.99
N ILE A 244 -4.14 -17.97 -9.62
CA ILE A 244 -4.96 -16.92 -9.00
C ILE A 244 -6.42 -17.16 -9.34
N GLN A 245 -7.30 -17.05 -8.34
CA GLN A 245 -8.76 -17.06 -8.49
C GLN A 245 -9.31 -15.88 -7.72
N SER A 246 -10.11 -15.02 -8.38
CA SER A 246 -10.53 -13.71 -7.85
C SER A 246 -12.04 -13.44 -7.88
N GLN A 247 -12.89 -14.49 -8.00
CA GLN A 247 -14.34 -14.31 -8.11
C GLN A 247 -14.97 -13.65 -6.87
N ASN A 248 -15.04 -14.34 -5.75
CA ASN A 248 -15.61 -13.83 -4.50
C ASN A 248 -14.52 -13.39 -3.51
N ASN A 249 -13.48 -14.17 -3.41
CA ASN A 249 -12.30 -13.96 -2.57
C ASN A 249 -11.07 -14.16 -3.42
N LEU A 250 -9.95 -13.55 -3.01
CA LEU A 250 -8.69 -13.78 -3.66
C LEU A 250 -8.05 -15.06 -3.11
N THR A 251 -7.92 -16.07 -3.95
CA THR A 251 -7.20 -17.31 -3.64
C THR A 251 -5.97 -17.41 -4.52
N ILE A 252 -4.81 -17.65 -3.90
CA ILE A 252 -3.55 -17.89 -4.59
C ILE A 252 -3.01 -19.26 -4.24
N THR A 253 -2.37 -19.92 -5.20
CA THR A 253 -1.72 -21.23 -4.98
C THR A 253 -0.21 -21.07 -5.09
N ILE A 254 0.52 -21.60 -4.11
CA ILE A 254 1.98 -21.61 -4.00
C ILE A 254 2.40 -23.04 -3.67
N GLN A 255 3.24 -23.67 -4.50
CA GLN A 255 3.75 -25.03 -4.24
C GLN A 255 2.65 -26.03 -3.81
N ASN A 256 1.51 -26.04 -4.51
CA ASN A 256 0.33 -26.88 -4.23
C ASN A 256 -0.44 -26.55 -2.94
N GLN A 257 -0.10 -25.49 -2.23
CA GLN A 257 -0.87 -24.97 -1.09
C GLN A 257 -1.69 -23.76 -1.52
N SER A 258 -2.98 -23.75 -1.17
CA SER A 258 -3.89 -22.64 -1.51
C SER A 258 -4.16 -21.76 -0.29
N TYR A 259 -4.04 -20.46 -0.49
CA TYR A 259 -4.30 -19.43 0.52
C TYR A 259 -5.43 -18.54 0.05
N THR A 260 -6.42 -18.29 0.90
CA THR A 260 -7.58 -17.47 0.57
C THR A 260 -7.66 -16.27 1.50
N SER A 261 -8.03 -15.11 0.95
CA SER A 261 -8.26 -13.86 1.68
C SER A 261 -9.48 -13.12 1.14
N ASN A 262 -10.12 -12.29 1.96
CA ASN A 262 -11.22 -11.40 1.55
C ASN A 262 -10.75 -10.19 0.71
N LEU A 263 -9.47 -10.15 0.31
CA LEU A 263 -8.95 -9.15 -0.63
C LEU A 263 -9.65 -9.24 -1.98
N LYS A 264 -9.72 -8.09 -2.65
CA LYS A 264 -10.21 -7.95 -4.01
C LYS A 264 -9.07 -7.46 -4.92
N GLY A 265 -9.17 -7.81 -6.21
CA GLY A 265 -8.19 -7.43 -7.23
C GLY A 265 -6.93 -8.31 -7.23
N GLU A 266 -6.60 -8.83 -8.40
CA GLU A 266 -5.52 -9.83 -8.60
C GLU A 266 -4.13 -9.29 -8.27
N TYR A 267 -3.90 -7.97 -8.40
CA TYR A 267 -2.65 -7.32 -7.98
C TYR A 267 -2.30 -7.56 -6.50
N ASN A 268 -3.31 -7.85 -5.67
CA ASN A 268 -3.10 -8.22 -4.27
C ASN A 268 -2.48 -9.61 -4.08
N ALA A 269 -2.34 -10.42 -5.13
CA ALA A 269 -1.59 -11.67 -5.07
C ALA A 269 -0.13 -11.43 -4.65
N TYR A 270 0.50 -10.35 -5.12
CA TYR A 270 1.84 -9.95 -4.66
C TYR A 270 1.87 -9.59 -3.17
N ASN A 271 0.86 -8.86 -2.69
CA ASN A 271 0.76 -8.47 -1.29
C ASN A 271 0.51 -9.67 -0.38
N MET A 272 -0.35 -10.61 -0.83
CA MET A 272 -0.58 -11.88 -0.12
C MET A 272 0.70 -12.73 -0.07
N LEU A 273 1.40 -12.89 -1.21
CA LEU A 273 2.64 -13.66 -1.27
C LEU A 273 3.71 -13.07 -0.34
N SER A 274 3.86 -11.74 -0.35
CA SER A 274 4.78 -11.03 0.57
C SER A 274 4.42 -11.28 2.04
N ALA A 275 3.13 -11.24 2.39
CA ALA A 275 2.67 -11.47 3.75
C ALA A 275 2.83 -12.93 4.19
N ILE A 276 2.56 -13.90 3.30
CA ILE A 276 2.77 -15.33 3.55
C ILE A 276 4.24 -15.60 3.85
N LYS A 277 5.15 -15.14 2.99
CA LYS A 277 6.60 -15.35 3.19
C LYS A 277 7.14 -14.64 4.42
N THR A 278 6.56 -13.48 4.77
CA THR A 278 6.86 -12.80 6.04
C THR A 278 6.36 -13.64 7.23
N GLY A 279 5.16 -14.20 7.16
CA GLY A 279 4.61 -15.08 8.20
C GLY A 279 5.47 -16.33 8.40
N GLU A 280 5.89 -16.98 7.33
CA GLU A 280 6.81 -18.14 7.38
C GLU A 280 8.16 -17.77 8.01
N PHE A 281 8.73 -16.63 7.62
CA PHE A 281 9.98 -16.11 8.22
C PHE A 281 9.84 -15.89 9.73
N LEU A 282 8.67 -15.47 10.18
CA LEU A 282 8.34 -15.27 11.59
C LEU A 282 7.95 -16.57 12.34
N GLY A 283 7.97 -17.72 11.66
CA GLY A 283 7.75 -19.04 12.25
C GLY A 283 6.28 -19.47 12.35
N PHE A 284 5.34 -18.79 11.68
CA PHE A 284 3.95 -19.23 11.62
C PHE A 284 3.79 -20.43 10.67
N SER A 285 2.96 -21.39 11.06
CA SER A 285 2.61 -22.53 10.22
C SER A 285 1.65 -22.14 9.08
N TYR A 286 1.49 -23.04 8.10
CA TYR A 286 0.52 -22.87 7.02
C TYR A 286 -0.89 -22.55 7.57
N GLU A 287 -1.38 -23.34 8.55
CA GLU A 287 -2.72 -23.18 9.13
C GLU A 287 -2.88 -21.82 9.81
N GLN A 288 -1.85 -21.37 10.52
CA GLN A 288 -1.84 -20.08 11.20
C GLN A 288 -1.88 -18.92 10.21
N ILE A 289 -1.09 -19.01 9.14
CA ILE A 289 -1.06 -18.01 8.05
C ILE A 289 -2.40 -17.99 7.34
N HIS A 290 -2.88 -19.17 6.89
CA HIS A 290 -4.15 -19.28 6.16
C HIS A 290 -5.33 -18.75 6.98
N LYS A 291 -5.40 -19.09 8.28
CA LYS A 291 -6.41 -18.54 9.20
C LYS A 291 -6.36 -17.01 9.23
N GLY A 292 -5.17 -16.43 9.39
CA GLY A 292 -5.00 -14.97 9.44
C GLY A 292 -5.41 -14.27 8.14
N LEU A 293 -5.10 -14.87 6.99
CA LEU A 293 -5.49 -14.33 5.69
C LEU A 293 -7.01 -14.38 5.47
N ARG A 294 -7.68 -15.45 5.91
CA ARG A 294 -9.14 -15.58 5.83
C ARG A 294 -9.90 -14.63 6.75
N GLU A 295 -9.36 -14.35 7.92
CA GLU A 295 -9.94 -13.43 8.90
C GLU A 295 -9.59 -11.96 8.59
N TYR A 296 -8.82 -11.70 7.55
CA TYR A 296 -8.49 -10.34 7.15
C TYR A 296 -9.70 -9.63 6.53
N HIS A 297 -9.97 -8.41 7.00
CA HIS A 297 -10.98 -7.52 6.44
C HIS A 297 -10.33 -6.23 5.92
N PRO A 298 -10.55 -5.88 4.64
CA PRO A 298 -10.05 -4.64 4.08
C PRO A 298 -10.47 -3.41 4.87
N SER A 299 -9.54 -2.52 5.15
CA SER A 299 -9.76 -1.33 5.95
C SER A 299 -9.05 -0.11 5.34
N ASN A 300 -9.33 1.07 5.89
CA ASN A 300 -8.63 2.31 5.54
C ASN A 300 -8.63 2.62 4.03
N GLY A 301 -9.77 2.43 3.36
CA GLY A 301 -9.91 2.69 1.94
C GLY A 301 -9.10 1.76 1.04
N ARG A 302 -8.90 0.51 1.45
CA ARG A 302 -8.27 -0.54 0.64
C ARG A 302 -9.33 -1.52 0.17
N MET A 303 -10.07 -1.17 -0.90
CA MET A 303 -11.23 -1.94 -1.41
C MET A 303 -12.30 -2.17 -0.33
N GLN A 304 -12.53 -1.16 0.50
CA GLN A 304 -13.49 -1.18 1.59
C GLN A 304 -14.91 -1.07 1.03
N GLN A 305 -15.82 -1.94 1.46
CA GLN A 305 -17.20 -1.96 0.97
C GLN A 305 -18.17 -1.37 2.00
N PHE A 306 -19.09 -0.54 1.52
CA PHE A 306 -20.18 0.04 2.30
C PHE A 306 -21.50 -0.25 1.61
N LEU A 307 -22.54 -0.54 2.40
CA LEU A 307 -23.91 -0.70 1.92
C LEU A 307 -24.73 0.53 2.29
N ILE A 308 -25.27 1.24 1.28
CA ILE A 308 -26.16 2.38 1.45
C ILE A 308 -27.43 2.14 0.61
N ALA A 309 -28.60 2.18 1.22
CA ALA A 309 -29.87 2.03 0.51
C ALA A 309 -29.91 0.87 -0.50
N LYS A 310 -29.37 -0.29 -0.15
CA LYS A 310 -29.22 -1.51 -0.97
C LYS A 310 -28.14 -1.45 -2.07
N ASN A 311 -27.41 -0.34 -2.22
CA ASN A 311 -26.32 -0.22 -3.20
C ASN A 311 -24.96 -0.42 -2.52
N THR A 312 -24.05 -1.10 -3.19
CA THR A 312 -22.69 -1.31 -2.69
C THR A 312 -21.74 -0.22 -3.19
N TYR A 313 -20.99 0.36 -2.26
CA TYR A 313 -19.95 1.36 -2.52
C TYR A 313 -18.59 0.77 -2.24
N HIS A 314 -17.69 0.80 -3.22
CA HIS A 314 -16.31 0.35 -3.11
C HIS A 314 -15.39 1.55 -2.92
N LEU A 315 -14.88 1.75 -1.70
CA LEU A 315 -13.96 2.85 -1.42
C LEU A 315 -12.51 2.40 -1.58
N ASN A 316 -11.78 3.07 -2.47
CA ASN A 316 -10.36 2.78 -2.67
C ASN A 316 -9.50 4.04 -2.70
N LEU A 317 -8.27 3.90 -2.15
CA LEU A 317 -7.22 4.91 -2.22
C LEU A 317 -6.34 4.65 -3.45
N ALA A 318 -6.24 5.63 -4.34
CA ALA A 318 -5.29 5.65 -5.43
C ALA A 318 -4.61 7.03 -5.50
N LYS A 319 -3.29 7.07 -5.42
CA LYS A 319 -2.50 8.31 -5.33
C LYS A 319 -1.37 8.38 -6.36
N ASN A 320 -1.30 7.41 -7.24
CA ASN A 320 -0.34 7.34 -8.35
C ASN A 320 -0.95 6.57 -9.53
N PRO A 321 -0.35 6.65 -10.74
CA PRO A 321 -0.91 6.02 -11.93
C PRO A 321 -1.16 4.53 -11.76
N GLN A 322 -0.20 3.79 -11.23
CA GLN A 322 -0.31 2.34 -11.10
C GLN A 322 -1.41 1.92 -10.13
N GLY A 323 -1.55 2.60 -8.98
CA GLY A 323 -2.63 2.34 -8.02
C GLY A 323 -4.00 2.62 -8.62
N MET A 324 -4.12 3.67 -9.45
CA MET A 324 -5.34 4.01 -10.15
C MET A 324 -5.67 2.94 -11.22
N ASN A 325 -4.68 2.55 -12.03
CA ASN A 325 -4.87 1.54 -13.09
C ASN A 325 -5.31 0.19 -12.51
N CYS A 326 -4.69 -0.28 -11.43
CA CYS A 326 -5.10 -1.51 -10.75
C CYS A 326 -6.53 -1.43 -10.20
N THR A 327 -6.95 -0.26 -9.71
CA THR A 327 -8.31 -0.06 -9.20
C THR A 327 -9.33 -0.04 -10.34
N ILE A 328 -9.03 0.66 -11.43
CA ILE A 328 -9.88 0.70 -12.63
C ILE A 328 -10.03 -0.70 -13.22
N ASP A 329 -8.93 -1.44 -13.35
CA ASP A 329 -8.93 -2.81 -13.86
C ASP A 329 -9.87 -3.72 -13.06
N TYR A 330 -9.72 -3.73 -11.72
CA TYR A 330 -10.64 -4.45 -10.84
C TYR A 330 -12.10 -4.05 -11.04
N CYS A 331 -12.37 -2.74 -11.14
CA CYS A 331 -13.73 -2.23 -11.27
C CYS A 331 -14.38 -2.62 -12.61
N ILE A 332 -13.61 -2.66 -13.68
CA ILE A 332 -14.09 -3.06 -15.02
C ILE A 332 -14.39 -4.57 -15.05
N GLN A 333 -13.57 -5.38 -14.39
CA GLN A 333 -13.82 -6.82 -14.28
C GLN A 333 -15.09 -7.11 -13.45
N ASN A 334 -15.43 -6.25 -12.48
CA ASN A 334 -16.68 -6.33 -11.74
C ASN A 334 -17.82 -5.60 -12.51
N LYS A 335 -18.52 -6.33 -13.36
CA LYS A 335 -19.58 -5.80 -14.24
C LYS A 335 -20.74 -5.11 -13.53
N ASN A 336 -20.88 -5.28 -12.22
CA ASN A 336 -21.92 -4.62 -11.42
C ASN A 336 -21.56 -3.16 -11.13
N ILE A 337 -20.27 -2.79 -11.18
CA ILE A 337 -19.83 -1.42 -10.98
C ILE A 337 -20.05 -0.64 -12.28
N THR A 338 -21.08 0.19 -12.30
CA THR A 338 -21.46 0.98 -13.47
C THR A 338 -21.29 2.48 -13.26
N GLN A 339 -20.94 2.89 -12.03
CA GLN A 339 -20.78 4.29 -11.67
C GLN A 339 -19.47 4.52 -10.91
N TYR A 340 -18.85 5.69 -11.16
CA TYR A 340 -17.60 6.09 -10.53
C TYR A 340 -17.70 7.48 -9.90
N VAL A 341 -17.15 7.63 -8.72
CA VAL A 341 -16.86 8.93 -8.08
C VAL A 341 -15.35 9.02 -7.92
N PHE A 342 -14.70 9.81 -8.76
CA PHE A 342 -13.28 10.10 -8.64
C PHE A 342 -13.08 11.37 -7.83
N ILE A 343 -12.25 11.30 -6.80
CA ILE A 343 -11.93 12.43 -5.91
C ILE A 343 -10.46 12.74 -6.05
N LEU A 344 -10.14 13.95 -6.52
CA LEU A 344 -8.78 14.42 -6.72
C LEU A 344 -8.55 15.74 -5.98
N ASN A 345 -7.64 15.75 -5.02
CA ASN A 345 -7.17 16.92 -4.30
C ASN A 345 -5.69 17.19 -4.58
N ASP A 346 -5.24 18.42 -4.34
CA ASP A 346 -3.86 18.88 -4.41
C ASP A 346 -3.38 19.51 -3.09
N LEU A 347 -3.88 19.00 -1.97
CA LEU A 347 -3.47 19.45 -0.65
C LEU A 347 -2.07 18.94 -0.30
N LEU A 348 -1.46 19.49 0.76
CA LEU A 348 -0.07 19.21 1.12
C LEU A 348 0.27 17.71 1.23
N ALA A 349 -0.66 16.90 1.72
CA ALA A 349 -0.44 15.45 1.85
C ALA A 349 -0.67 14.67 0.55
N ASP A 350 -1.34 15.27 -0.44
CA ASP A 350 -1.56 14.65 -1.77
C ASP A 350 -0.42 14.91 -2.74
N GLY A 351 0.41 15.93 -2.48
CA GLY A 351 1.32 16.53 -3.45
C GLY A 351 0.63 17.60 -4.31
N LYS A 352 1.40 18.57 -4.77
CA LYS A 352 0.91 19.66 -5.63
C LYS A 352 0.84 19.25 -7.09
N ASP A 353 1.71 18.34 -7.50
CA ASP A 353 1.76 17.84 -8.87
C ASP A 353 0.66 16.78 -9.09
N ILE A 354 -0.30 17.13 -9.94
CA ILE A 354 -1.38 16.23 -10.36
C ILE A 354 -1.17 15.69 -11.78
N SER A 355 -0.03 15.97 -12.42
CA SER A 355 0.24 15.55 -13.79
C SER A 355 0.17 14.02 -13.98
N TRP A 356 0.38 13.27 -12.90
CA TRP A 356 0.29 11.83 -12.89
C TRP A 356 -1.06 11.26 -13.38
N ILE A 357 -2.16 12.05 -13.34
CA ILE A 357 -3.46 11.62 -13.88
C ILE A 357 -3.39 11.37 -15.40
N TRP A 358 -2.43 11.97 -16.11
CA TRP A 358 -2.25 11.77 -17.55
C TRP A 358 -1.59 10.43 -17.90
N ASP A 359 -0.95 9.80 -16.92
CA ASP A 359 -0.34 8.47 -17.02
C ASP A 359 -1.31 7.34 -16.59
N VAL A 360 -2.59 7.65 -16.36
CA VAL A 360 -3.62 6.66 -16.01
C VAL A 360 -4.37 6.22 -17.26
N ASP A 361 -4.63 4.93 -17.39
CA ASP A 361 -5.34 4.31 -18.53
C ASP A 361 -6.88 4.49 -18.41
N TYR A 362 -7.36 5.74 -18.27
CA TYR A 362 -8.81 6.03 -18.21
C TYR A 362 -9.54 5.67 -19.52
N GLU A 363 -8.83 5.48 -20.61
CA GLU A 363 -9.33 5.01 -21.91
C GLU A 363 -10.10 3.70 -21.80
N LEU A 364 -9.77 2.87 -20.81
CA LEU A 364 -10.49 1.63 -20.51
C LEU A 364 -11.96 1.87 -20.14
N LEU A 365 -12.24 3.00 -19.48
CA LEU A 365 -13.60 3.37 -19.07
C LEU A 365 -14.47 3.81 -20.26
N ALA A 366 -13.86 4.28 -21.34
CA ALA A 366 -14.60 4.73 -22.53
C ALA A 366 -15.39 3.58 -23.18
N ASN A 367 -14.82 2.38 -23.16
CA ASN A 367 -15.37 1.17 -23.80
C ASN A 367 -16.03 0.20 -22.79
N SER A 368 -16.16 0.59 -21.53
CA SER A 368 -16.75 -0.23 -20.47
C SER A 368 -18.22 0.12 -20.23
N ASN A 369 -18.91 -0.69 -19.39
CA ASN A 369 -20.31 -0.51 -18.99
C ASN A 369 -20.50 0.66 -18.00
N VAL A 370 -19.66 1.67 -18.04
CA VAL A 370 -19.75 2.83 -17.15
C VAL A 370 -20.85 3.75 -17.62
N ASN A 371 -21.86 3.99 -16.79
CA ASN A 371 -22.97 4.88 -17.10
C ASN A 371 -22.62 6.34 -16.77
N HIS A 372 -22.14 6.58 -15.56
CA HIS A 372 -21.86 7.92 -15.05
C HIS A 372 -20.54 7.98 -14.29
N ILE A 373 -19.84 9.10 -14.46
CA ILE A 373 -18.60 9.43 -13.75
C ILE A 373 -18.77 10.81 -13.10
N ILE A 374 -18.59 10.87 -11.78
CA ILE A 374 -18.62 12.12 -11.04
C ILE A 374 -17.18 12.46 -10.64
N CYS A 375 -16.74 13.67 -11.02
CA CYS A 375 -15.44 14.23 -10.61
C CYS A 375 -15.64 15.14 -9.41
N ALA A 376 -14.88 14.91 -8.34
CA ALA A 376 -14.97 15.66 -7.08
C ALA A 376 -13.57 16.06 -6.57
N GLY A 377 -13.53 16.87 -5.52
CA GLY A 377 -12.30 17.39 -4.93
C GLY A 377 -11.86 18.73 -5.50
N THR A 378 -10.72 19.23 -5.03
CA THR A 378 -10.17 20.55 -5.43
C THR A 378 -9.78 20.61 -6.90
N ARG A 379 -9.46 19.44 -7.51
CA ARG A 379 -9.03 19.30 -8.91
C ARG A 379 -10.02 18.53 -9.77
N ALA A 380 -11.31 18.63 -9.42
CA ALA A 380 -12.40 17.94 -10.13
C ALA A 380 -12.48 18.32 -11.62
N TYR A 381 -12.21 19.57 -11.98
CA TYR A 381 -12.25 20.03 -13.37
C TYR A 381 -11.06 19.49 -14.19
N ASP A 382 -9.85 19.44 -13.62
CA ASP A 382 -8.67 18.85 -14.27
C ASP A 382 -8.92 17.36 -14.61
N LEU A 383 -9.51 16.65 -13.67
CA LEU A 383 -9.88 15.26 -13.85
C LEU A 383 -10.96 15.09 -14.94
N ALA A 384 -11.98 15.94 -14.96
CA ALA A 384 -13.00 15.92 -16.00
C ALA A 384 -12.42 16.18 -17.40
N VAL A 385 -11.46 17.11 -17.51
CA VAL A 385 -10.71 17.35 -18.76
C VAL A 385 -9.95 16.09 -19.17
N ARG A 386 -9.22 15.46 -18.25
CA ARG A 386 -8.47 14.21 -18.53
C ARG A 386 -9.39 13.09 -19.01
N LEU A 387 -10.57 12.91 -18.38
CA LEU A 387 -11.55 11.89 -18.76
C LEU A 387 -12.13 12.16 -20.17
N LYS A 388 -12.39 13.43 -20.49
CA LYS A 388 -12.79 13.81 -21.87
C LYS A 388 -11.73 13.42 -22.89
N TYR A 389 -10.44 13.68 -22.60
CA TYR A 389 -9.33 13.28 -23.49
C TYR A 389 -9.12 11.76 -23.55
N ALA A 390 -9.60 11.01 -22.56
CA ALA A 390 -9.66 9.55 -22.60
C ALA A 390 -10.79 9.00 -23.50
N GLY A 391 -11.53 9.87 -24.20
CA GLY A 391 -12.63 9.46 -25.08
C GLY A 391 -13.96 9.21 -24.39
N ILE A 392 -14.09 9.57 -23.10
CA ILE A 392 -15.36 9.45 -22.38
C ILE A 392 -16.29 10.60 -22.79
N SER A 393 -17.52 10.26 -23.19
CA SER A 393 -18.50 11.26 -23.62
C SER A 393 -18.84 12.24 -22.50
N VAL A 394 -18.88 13.54 -22.81
CA VAL A 394 -19.09 14.63 -21.84
C VAL A 394 -20.42 14.49 -21.08
N ASN A 395 -21.45 13.94 -21.73
CA ASN A 395 -22.75 13.70 -21.08
C ASN A 395 -22.71 12.60 -19.98
N ARG A 396 -21.64 11.79 -19.94
CA ARG A 396 -21.37 10.80 -18.88
C ARG A 396 -20.51 11.38 -17.74
N ILE A 397 -19.96 12.59 -17.89
CA ILE A 397 -19.08 13.23 -16.92
C ILE A 397 -19.85 14.34 -16.21
N LYS A 398 -19.89 14.27 -14.89
CA LYS A 398 -20.48 15.29 -14.02
C LYS A 398 -19.41 15.84 -13.09
N VAL A 399 -19.38 17.16 -12.90
CA VAL A 399 -18.39 17.79 -11.99
C VAL A 399 -19.14 18.30 -10.76
N ILE A 400 -18.83 17.75 -9.61
CA ILE A 400 -19.37 18.16 -8.30
C ILE A 400 -18.20 18.23 -7.32
N PRO A 401 -17.54 19.41 -7.16
CA PRO A 401 -16.33 19.54 -6.34
C PRO A 401 -16.51 19.12 -4.88
N ASN A 402 -17.68 19.33 -4.30
CA ASN A 402 -17.95 18.90 -2.92
C ASN A 402 -18.09 17.38 -2.84
N ILE A 403 -17.22 16.73 -2.06
CA ILE A 403 -17.11 15.27 -1.96
C ILE A 403 -18.40 14.64 -1.46
N SER A 404 -19.01 15.19 -0.40
CA SER A 404 -20.25 14.67 0.18
C SER A 404 -21.44 14.79 -0.80
N ALA A 405 -21.54 15.92 -1.48
CA ALA A 405 -22.56 16.13 -2.51
C ALA A 405 -22.36 15.21 -3.73
N ALA A 406 -21.12 14.94 -4.11
CA ALA A 406 -20.78 14.00 -5.20
C ALA A 406 -21.24 12.58 -4.86
N ILE A 407 -20.92 12.09 -3.67
CA ILE A 407 -21.35 10.75 -3.22
C ILE A 407 -22.87 10.72 -3.03
N GLN A 408 -23.47 11.77 -2.46
CA GLN A 408 -24.93 11.87 -2.31
C GLN A 408 -25.65 11.81 -3.66
N ASN A 409 -25.10 12.47 -4.69
CA ASN A 409 -25.64 12.42 -6.04
C ASN A 409 -25.60 11.00 -6.64
N SER A 410 -24.53 10.25 -6.38
CA SER A 410 -24.42 8.86 -6.83
C SER A 410 -25.44 7.93 -6.14
N ILE A 411 -25.79 8.19 -4.88
CA ILE A 411 -26.84 7.44 -4.17
C ILE A 411 -28.20 7.62 -4.87
N ALA A 412 -28.52 8.84 -5.27
CA ALA A 412 -29.79 9.15 -5.94
C ALA A 412 -29.96 8.40 -7.27
N GLU A 413 -28.86 8.07 -7.93
CA GLU A 413 -28.87 7.32 -9.20
C GLU A 413 -28.99 5.79 -9.01
N GLY A 414 -28.76 5.25 -7.81
CA GLY A 414 -29.06 3.87 -7.44
C GLY A 414 -28.18 2.79 -8.07
N ASN A 415 -26.95 3.12 -8.51
CA ASN A 415 -26.02 2.18 -9.13
C ASN A 415 -24.96 1.66 -8.14
N GLU A 416 -24.38 0.47 -8.39
CA GLU A 416 -23.20 0.02 -7.68
C GLU A 416 -22.02 0.92 -8.05
N THR A 417 -21.37 1.51 -7.05
CA THR A 417 -20.48 2.66 -7.24
C THR A 417 -19.08 2.40 -6.72
N SER A 418 -18.07 2.72 -7.53
CA SER A 418 -16.68 2.81 -7.09
C SER A 418 -16.32 4.24 -6.72
N VAL A 419 -15.89 4.46 -5.47
CA VAL A 419 -15.40 5.74 -4.96
C VAL A 419 -13.88 5.65 -4.83
N ILE A 420 -13.17 6.35 -5.71
CA ILE A 420 -11.71 6.31 -5.79
C ILE A 420 -11.17 7.69 -5.42
N SER A 421 -10.35 7.74 -4.40
CA SER A 421 -9.85 8.99 -3.85
C SER A 421 -8.34 8.98 -3.68
N ASN A 422 -7.70 10.14 -3.82
CA ASN A 422 -6.36 10.33 -3.30
C ASN A 422 -6.41 10.58 -1.77
N TYR A 423 -5.25 10.86 -1.17
CA TYR A 423 -5.05 10.71 0.27
C TYR A 423 -5.98 11.58 1.12
N THR A 424 -6.09 12.89 0.83
CA THR A 424 -6.86 13.80 1.68
C THR A 424 -8.37 13.69 1.49
N GLY A 425 -8.82 13.30 0.30
CA GLY A 425 -10.25 13.09 0.02
C GLY A 425 -10.81 11.82 0.67
N LEU A 426 -9.95 10.83 0.93
CA LEU A 426 -10.35 9.53 1.47
C LEU A 426 -11.10 9.63 2.81
N ASN A 427 -10.62 10.48 3.73
CA ASN A 427 -11.25 10.62 5.04
C ASN A 427 -12.65 11.20 4.94
N SER A 428 -12.86 12.21 4.11
CA SER A 428 -14.17 12.80 3.87
C SER A 428 -15.13 11.81 3.23
N ALA A 429 -14.68 11.07 2.22
CA ALA A 429 -15.47 10.03 1.57
C ALA A 429 -15.84 8.91 2.55
N ARG A 430 -14.88 8.42 3.32
CA ARG A 430 -15.09 7.36 4.32
C ARG A 430 -16.06 7.81 5.41
N GLN A 431 -15.91 9.04 5.91
CA GLN A 431 -16.83 9.60 6.92
C GLN A 431 -18.25 9.64 6.39
N PHE A 432 -18.46 10.17 5.18
CA PHE A 432 -19.78 10.20 4.56
C PHE A 432 -20.38 8.79 4.42
N LEU A 433 -19.61 7.84 3.86
CA LEU A 433 -20.06 6.46 3.65
C LEU A 433 -20.37 5.75 4.98
N SER A 434 -19.57 5.97 6.02
CA SER A 434 -19.78 5.38 7.35
C SER A 434 -20.98 5.98 8.10
N THR A 435 -21.30 7.26 7.87
CA THR A 435 -22.45 7.94 8.52
C THR A 435 -23.76 7.53 7.87
N ASN A 436 -23.78 7.30 6.55
CA ASN A 436 -24.99 7.04 5.79
C ASN A 436 -25.20 5.55 5.44
N GLY A 437 -24.24 4.70 5.76
CA GLY A 437 -24.28 3.27 5.43
C GLY A 437 -23.69 2.40 6.52
N THR A 438 -23.74 1.09 6.26
CA THR A 438 -23.08 0.07 7.08
C THR A 438 -21.91 -0.52 6.32
N LEU A 439 -20.83 -0.89 7.03
CA LEU A 439 -19.80 -1.72 6.46
C LEU A 439 -20.41 -3.04 6.00
N SER A 440 -20.23 -3.38 4.73
CA SER A 440 -20.66 -4.68 4.23
C SER A 440 -19.87 -5.77 4.95
N PRO A 441 -20.51 -6.79 5.50
CA PRO A 441 -19.79 -7.99 5.91
C PRO A 441 -19.15 -8.60 4.66
N SER A 442 -17.83 -8.64 4.64
CA SER A 442 -17.01 -9.24 3.57
C SER A 442 -17.05 -10.76 3.64
#